data_6c75f29ead1a0a5a2c7bd077301c4191
#
_entry.id   6c75f29ead1a0a5a2c7bd077301c4191
#
_cell.length_a   1.000
_cell.length_b   1.000
_cell.length_c   1.000
_cell.angle_alpha   90.00
_cell.angle_beta   90.00
_cell.angle_gamma   90.00
#
_symmetry.space_group_name_H-M   'P 1'
#
loop_
_entity.id
_entity.type
_entity.pdbx_description
1 polymer ?
#
loop_
_entity_poly.entity_id
_entity_poly.type
_entity_poly.pdbx_seq_one_letter_code
_entity_poly.pdbx_strand_id
1 'polypeptide(L)'
;EAPPQLETETLAGDFASRFTVRETLRLAAANRSSNPIEILGDALHAVNQNLHHTASVREDLSGCGTTIVAATIEGDVLRTANVGDSRLYVIGGEIRQITVDHSLVEEMVLAGSLDAKKARTHPDKNVITRAVGAEEYLDVDFFTTKLHEGEKILMCSDGLTNMVEDEQILQLIHEKGTLESKAKALVAAANRNGGTDNISIILIDAFA
;
A
#
# COMPACT_ATOMS: atom_id res chain seq x y z
N GLU A 1 -22.40 10.84 -18.22
CA GLU A 1 -22.07 9.41 -18.31
C GLU A 1 -20.58 9.29 -18.65
N ALA A 2 -19.80 8.60 -17.80
CA ALA A 2 -18.39 8.31 -18.06
C ALA A 2 -18.29 7.42 -19.32
N PRO A 3 -17.23 7.53 -20.10
CA PRO A 3 -17.06 6.66 -21.26
C PRO A 3 -16.93 5.19 -20.77
N PRO A 4 -17.46 4.21 -21.52
CA PRO A 4 -17.54 2.81 -21.10
C PRO A 4 -16.18 2.17 -20.69
N GLN A 5 -15.07 2.71 -21.17
CA GLN A 5 -13.73 2.27 -20.77
C GLN A 5 -13.38 2.62 -19.31
N LEU A 6 -13.72 3.82 -18.84
CA LEU A 6 -13.47 4.25 -17.46
C LEU A 6 -14.26 3.42 -16.43
N GLU A 7 -15.50 3.03 -16.76
CA GLU A 7 -16.32 2.17 -15.89
C GLU A 7 -15.72 0.76 -15.78
N THR A 8 -15.21 0.22 -16.89
CA THR A 8 -14.59 -1.11 -16.94
C THR A 8 -13.28 -1.14 -16.15
N GLU A 9 -12.43 -0.12 -16.29
CA GLU A 9 -11.17 0.02 -15.54
C GLU A 9 -11.42 0.12 -14.03
N THR A 10 -12.44 0.88 -13.61
CA THR A 10 -12.83 1.01 -12.19
C THR A 10 -13.32 -0.31 -11.61
N LEU A 11 -14.15 -1.06 -12.36
CA LEU A 11 -14.65 -2.36 -11.93
C LEU A 11 -13.53 -3.41 -11.82
N ALA A 12 -12.61 -3.42 -12.76
CA ALA A 12 -11.46 -4.32 -12.76
C ALA A 12 -10.50 -4.04 -11.59
N GLY A 13 -10.24 -2.77 -11.27
CA GLY A 13 -9.44 -2.35 -10.12
C GLY A 13 -10.10 -2.72 -8.78
N ASP A 14 -11.41 -2.50 -8.62
CA ASP A 14 -12.17 -2.90 -7.43
C ASP A 14 -12.14 -4.43 -7.24
N PHE A 15 -12.31 -5.19 -8.31
CA PHE A 15 -12.18 -6.65 -8.26
C PHE A 15 -10.76 -7.06 -7.82
N ALA A 16 -9.72 -6.52 -8.46
CA ALA A 16 -8.33 -6.87 -8.18
C ALA A 16 -7.95 -6.61 -6.73
N SER A 17 -8.28 -5.43 -6.20
CA SER A 17 -7.96 -5.05 -4.81
C SER A 17 -8.69 -5.94 -3.80
N ARG A 18 -10.00 -6.14 -3.94
CA ARG A 18 -10.79 -7.00 -3.03
C ARG A 18 -10.36 -8.46 -3.10
N PHE A 19 -10.11 -8.97 -4.31
CA PHE A 19 -9.62 -10.33 -4.51
C PHE A 19 -8.29 -10.53 -3.80
N THR A 20 -7.34 -9.62 -4.01
CA THR A 20 -5.99 -9.68 -3.44
C THR A 20 -6.01 -9.68 -1.93
N VAL A 21 -6.73 -8.75 -1.30
CA VAL A 21 -6.83 -8.69 0.17
C VAL A 21 -7.44 -9.97 0.74
N ARG A 22 -8.60 -10.40 0.21
CA ARG A 22 -9.30 -11.58 0.70
C ARG A 22 -8.47 -12.85 0.58
N GLU A 23 -7.88 -13.09 -0.59
CA GLU A 23 -7.14 -14.32 -0.84
C GLU A 23 -5.79 -14.33 -0.10
N THR A 24 -5.12 -13.18 0.03
CA THR A 24 -3.90 -13.06 0.85
C THR A 24 -4.18 -13.45 2.29
N LEU A 25 -5.23 -12.90 2.91
CA LEU A 25 -5.61 -13.23 4.28
C LEU A 25 -5.99 -14.71 4.42
N ARG A 26 -6.74 -15.27 3.48
CA ARG A 26 -7.14 -16.68 3.49
C ARG A 26 -5.93 -17.62 3.39
N LEU A 27 -5.01 -17.34 2.47
CA LEU A 27 -3.83 -18.17 2.24
C LEU A 27 -2.81 -18.03 3.38
N ALA A 28 -2.60 -16.83 3.88
CA ALA A 28 -1.73 -16.59 5.04
C ALA A 28 -2.25 -17.33 6.28
N ALA A 29 -3.56 -17.29 6.56
CA ALA A 29 -4.17 -18.01 7.67
C ALA A 29 -4.09 -19.54 7.53
N ALA A 30 -4.04 -20.06 6.33
CA ALA A 30 -3.93 -21.50 6.05
C ALA A 30 -2.49 -22.01 6.04
N ASN A 31 -1.49 -21.12 5.89
CA ASN A 31 -0.08 -21.48 5.84
C ASN A 31 0.37 -22.04 7.21
N ARG A 32 1.20 -23.09 7.20
CA ARG A 32 1.72 -23.76 8.38
C ARG A 32 3.17 -23.42 8.70
N SER A 33 3.81 -22.56 7.90
CA SER A 33 5.16 -22.05 8.21
C SER A 33 5.14 -21.29 9.54
N SER A 34 6.25 -21.36 10.27
CA SER A 34 6.51 -20.50 11.43
C SER A 34 7.22 -19.19 11.07
N ASN A 35 7.57 -19.01 9.76
CA ASN A 35 8.24 -17.81 9.28
C ASN A 35 7.22 -16.86 8.63
N PRO A 36 6.93 -15.70 9.24
CA PRO A 36 5.95 -14.75 8.71
C PRO A 36 6.27 -14.21 7.31
N ILE A 37 7.56 -14.10 6.97
CA ILE A 37 7.97 -13.65 5.62
C ILE A 37 7.61 -14.71 4.57
N GLU A 38 7.84 -15.99 4.87
CA GLU A 38 7.40 -17.08 4.00
C GLU A 38 5.87 -17.13 3.87
N ILE A 39 5.15 -16.94 4.97
CA ILE A 39 3.68 -16.89 4.97
C ILE A 39 3.17 -15.79 4.02
N LEU A 40 3.72 -14.58 4.14
CA LEU A 40 3.32 -13.47 3.27
C LEU A 40 3.75 -13.69 1.83
N GLY A 41 4.99 -14.16 1.60
CA GLY A 41 5.53 -14.42 0.27
C GLY A 41 4.73 -15.47 -0.48
N ASP A 42 4.51 -16.64 0.12
CA ASP A 42 3.73 -17.74 -0.46
C ASP A 42 2.30 -17.28 -0.82
N ALA A 43 1.66 -16.55 0.11
CA ALA A 43 0.31 -16.04 -0.13
C ALA A 43 0.28 -15.06 -1.31
N LEU A 44 1.21 -14.09 -1.37
CA LEU A 44 1.24 -13.09 -2.43
C LEU A 44 1.57 -13.68 -3.80
N HIS A 45 2.53 -14.62 -3.87
CA HIS A 45 2.83 -15.29 -5.13
C HIS A 45 1.64 -16.12 -5.65
N ALA A 46 0.94 -16.85 -4.76
CA ALA A 46 -0.25 -17.60 -5.15
C ALA A 46 -1.40 -16.68 -5.59
N VAL A 47 -1.60 -15.56 -4.91
CA VAL A 47 -2.61 -14.55 -5.29
C VAL A 47 -2.28 -13.94 -6.66
N ASN A 48 -1.00 -13.60 -6.89
CA ASN A 48 -0.55 -13.06 -8.16
C ASN A 48 -0.87 -14.01 -9.32
N GLN A 49 -0.49 -15.28 -9.20
CA GLN A 49 -0.76 -16.28 -10.23
C GLN A 49 -2.27 -16.42 -10.52
N ASN A 50 -3.09 -16.45 -9.46
CA ASN A 50 -4.53 -16.57 -9.60
C ASN A 50 -5.17 -15.33 -10.24
N LEU A 51 -4.75 -14.13 -9.87
CA LEU A 51 -5.25 -12.88 -10.43
C LEU A 51 -4.82 -12.73 -11.88
N HIS A 52 -3.53 -12.95 -12.17
CA HIS A 52 -2.99 -12.91 -13.52
C HIS A 52 -3.70 -13.90 -14.45
N HIS A 53 -3.89 -15.15 -14.00
CA HIS A 53 -4.66 -16.14 -14.76
C HIS A 53 -6.12 -15.69 -14.98
N THR A 54 -6.78 -15.16 -13.95
CA THR A 54 -8.15 -14.65 -14.06
C THR A 54 -8.25 -13.51 -15.07
N ALA A 55 -7.31 -12.58 -15.05
CA ALA A 55 -7.22 -11.47 -15.99
C ALA A 55 -6.96 -11.93 -17.44
N SER A 56 -6.21 -13.04 -17.63
CA SER A 56 -5.90 -13.58 -18.96
C SER A 56 -7.09 -14.29 -19.65
N VAL A 57 -8.06 -14.79 -18.87
CA VAL A 57 -9.22 -15.52 -19.40
C VAL A 57 -10.53 -14.74 -19.38
N ARG A 58 -10.57 -13.60 -18.69
CA ARG A 58 -11.72 -12.71 -18.58
C ARG A 58 -11.45 -11.36 -19.22
N GLU A 59 -12.11 -11.07 -20.35
CA GLU A 59 -11.93 -9.81 -21.09
C GLU A 59 -12.25 -8.57 -20.23
N ASP A 60 -13.28 -8.66 -19.36
CA ASP A 60 -13.69 -7.58 -18.45
C ASP A 60 -12.68 -7.30 -17.33
N LEU A 61 -11.68 -8.14 -17.14
CA LEU A 61 -10.60 -8.01 -16.19
C LEU A 61 -9.21 -7.92 -16.85
N SER A 62 -9.16 -7.82 -18.17
CA SER A 62 -7.90 -7.78 -18.93
C SER A 62 -7.01 -6.63 -18.42
N GLY A 63 -5.76 -6.97 -18.08
CA GLY A 63 -4.78 -6.01 -17.56
C GLY A 63 -5.05 -5.49 -16.15
N CYS A 64 -6.01 -6.08 -15.41
CA CYS A 64 -6.24 -5.67 -14.03
C CYS A 64 -5.05 -6.02 -13.14
N GLY A 65 -4.71 -5.10 -12.26
CA GLY A 65 -3.70 -5.27 -11.22
C GLY A 65 -4.01 -4.40 -10.02
N THR A 66 -3.29 -4.62 -8.93
CA THR A 66 -3.44 -3.82 -7.72
C THR A 66 -2.14 -3.74 -6.94
N THR A 67 -1.98 -2.69 -6.15
CA THR A 67 -0.93 -2.61 -5.14
C THR A 67 -1.34 -3.38 -3.88
N ILE A 68 -0.38 -3.76 -3.06
CA ILE A 68 -0.63 -4.30 -1.73
C ILE A 68 0.50 -3.95 -0.76
N VAL A 69 0.12 -3.57 0.44
CA VAL A 69 0.97 -3.59 1.62
C VAL A 69 0.35 -4.57 2.62
N ALA A 70 1.12 -5.55 3.03
CA ALA A 70 0.71 -6.52 4.04
C ALA A 70 1.74 -6.56 5.18
N ALA A 71 1.27 -6.78 6.41
CA ALA A 71 2.15 -6.79 7.56
C ALA A 71 1.73 -7.85 8.58
N THR A 72 2.73 -8.35 9.33
CA THR A 72 2.55 -9.16 10.54
C THR A 72 3.30 -8.51 11.71
N ILE A 73 2.74 -8.63 12.90
CA ILE A 73 3.34 -8.14 14.13
C ILE A 73 3.47 -9.32 15.09
N GLU A 74 4.70 -9.59 15.53
CA GLU A 74 4.99 -10.61 16.55
C GLU A 74 5.86 -9.98 17.64
N GLY A 75 5.27 -9.78 18.81
CA GLY A 75 5.90 -9.01 19.88
C GLY A 75 6.16 -7.58 19.45
N ASP A 76 7.44 -7.21 19.41
CA ASP A 76 7.91 -5.88 18.96
C ASP A 76 8.49 -5.89 17.53
N VAL A 77 8.26 -6.97 16.77
CA VAL A 77 8.79 -7.11 15.40
C VAL A 77 7.66 -6.99 14.38
N LEU A 78 7.76 -5.96 13.55
CA LEU A 78 6.93 -5.74 12.37
C LEU A 78 7.63 -6.31 11.13
N ARG A 79 6.94 -7.14 10.38
CA ARG A 79 7.39 -7.62 9.06
C ARG A 79 6.39 -7.17 8.02
N THR A 80 6.89 -6.55 6.97
CA THR A 80 6.09 -5.93 5.91
C THR A 80 6.43 -6.53 4.57
N ALA A 81 5.42 -6.80 3.76
CA ALA A 81 5.53 -7.12 2.34
C ALA A 81 4.91 -5.99 1.53
N ASN A 82 5.57 -5.56 0.46
CA ASN A 82 5.13 -4.46 -0.39
C ASN A 82 5.19 -4.81 -1.88
N VAL A 83 4.12 -4.48 -2.61
CA VAL A 83 4.07 -4.43 -4.08
C VAL A 83 3.27 -3.19 -4.49
N GLY A 84 3.92 -2.27 -5.18
CA GLY A 84 3.32 -1.00 -5.62
C GLY A 84 3.75 0.20 -4.80
N ASP A 85 2.95 1.25 -4.81
CA ASP A 85 3.20 2.57 -4.22
C ASP A 85 2.32 2.91 -3.01
N SER A 86 1.55 1.95 -2.53
CA SER A 86 0.93 2.03 -1.21
C SER A 86 2.01 1.92 -0.14
N ARG A 87 1.86 2.66 0.96
CA ARG A 87 2.95 2.83 1.92
C ARG A 87 2.62 2.30 3.31
N LEU A 88 3.67 1.88 4.01
CA LEU A 88 3.65 1.64 5.44
C LEU A 88 4.66 2.57 6.13
N TYR A 89 4.16 3.26 7.15
CA TYR A 89 4.96 4.13 8.02
C TYR A 89 4.96 3.59 9.45
N VAL A 90 6.07 3.82 10.15
CA VAL A 90 6.17 3.74 11.61
C VAL A 90 6.33 5.17 12.13
N ILE A 91 5.44 5.57 13.04
CA ILE A 91 5.29 6.94 13.52
C ILE A 91 5.45 6.97 15.04
N GLY A 92 6.53 7.57 15.48
CA GLY A 92 6.86 7.86 16.87
C GLY A 92 7.16 9.34 17.05
N GLY A 93 8.32 9.72 17.58
CA GLY A 93 8.80 11.12 17.60
C GLY A 93 9.05 11.68 16.20
N GLU A 94 9.22 10.81 15.22
CA GLU A 94 9.37 11.09 13.80
C GLU A 94 8.51 10.16 12.98
N ILE A 95 8.27 10.46 11.71
CA ILE A 95 7.64 9.60 10.74
C ILE A 95 8.72 8.92 9.89
N ARG A 96 8.63 7.60 9.75
CA ARG A 96 9.56 6.79 8.96
C ARG A 96 8.78 5.95 7.96
N GLN A 97 8.93 6.20 6.68
CA GLN A 97 8.43 5.30 5.64
C GLN A 97 9.28 4.02 5.66
N ILE A 98 8.63 2.87 5.78
CA ILE A 98 9.28 1.55 5.82
C ILE A 98 9.33 0.92 4.44
N THR A 99 8.25 1.06 3.66
CA THR A 99 8.18 0.60 2.28
C THR A 99 8.92 1.54 1.33
N VAL A 100 9.36 1.01 0.20
CA VAL A 100 9.88 1.79 -0.93
C VAL A 100 8.87 1.69 -2.06
N ASP A 101 8.50 2.81 -2.65
CA ASP A 101 7.48 2.84 -3.69
C ASP A 101 7.99 2.18 -4.98
N HIS A 102 7.22 1.27 -5.55
CA HIS A 102 7.48 0.76 -6.89
C HIS A 102 6.83 1.70 -7.91
N SER A 103 7.47 2.84 -8.13
CA SER A 103 7.02 3.87 -9.06
C SER A 103 8.19 4.37 -9.92
N LEU A 104 7.87 4.85 -11.12
CA LEU A 104 8.86 5.40 -12.03
C LEU A 104 9.66 6.54 -11.40
N VAL A 105 8.99 7.42 -10.66
CA VAL A 105 9.65 8.57 -10.02
C VAL A 105 10.58 8.15 -8.90
N GLU A 106 10.23 7.11 -8.13
CA GLU A 106 11.11 6.58 -7.08
C GLU A 106 12.35 5.92 -7.68
N GLU A 107 12.22 5.15 -8.75
CA GLU A 107 13.36 4.61 -9.50
C GLU A 107 14.29 5.70 -10.01
N MET A 108 13.72 6.81 -10.51
CA MET A 108 14.51 7.97 -10.96
C MET A 108 15.24 8.66 -9.79
N VAL A 109 14.62 8.73 -8.60
CA VAL A 109 15.23 9.27 -7.38
C VAL A 109 16.38 8.38 -6.93
N LEU A 110 16.17 7.08 -6.85
CA LEU A 110 17.19 6.09 -6.46
C LEU A 110 18.37 6.07 -7.43
N ALA A 111 18.12 6.26 -8.73
CA ALA A 111 19.15 6.38 -9.75
C ALA A 111 19.86 7.76 -9.74
N GLY A 112 19.43 8.70 -8.89
CA GLY A 112 20.01 10.05 -8.79
C GLY A 112 19.67 10.97 -9.98
N SER A 113 18.72 10.58 -10.83
CA SER A 113 18.29 11.35 -12.01
C SER A 113 17.16 12.35 -11.70
N LEU A 114 16.48 12.20 -10.55
CA LEU A 114 15.41 13.08 -10.09
C LEU A 114 15.62 13.42 -8.61
N ASP A 115 15.42 14.70 -8.27
CA ASP A 115 15.39 15.14 -6.87
C ASP A 115 14.09 14.70 -6.20
N ALA A 116 14.18 14.15 -4.97
CA ALA A 116 13.03 13.62 -4.24
C ALA A 116 11.90 14.65 -4.04
N LYS A 117 12.24 15.95 -3.86
CA LYS A 117 11.21 17.00 -3.74
C LYS A 117 10.47 17.25 -5.04
N LYS A 118 11.11 17.00 -6.19
CA LYS A 118 10.48 17.13 -7.51
C LYS A 118 9.65 15.92 -7.89
N ALA A 119 9.91 14.76 -7.29
CA ALA A 119 9.16 13.53 -7.56
C ALA A 119 7.65 13.71 -7.31
N ARG A 120 7.27 14.40 -6.23
CA ARG A 120 5.85 14.64 -5.87
C ARG A 120 5.06 15.44 -6.90
N THR A 121 5.72 16.28 -7.68
CA THR A 121 5.09 17.14 -8.72
C THR A 121 5.40 16.68 -10.13
N HIS A 122 6.08 15.54 -10.28
CA HIS A 122 6.41 15.00 -11.59
C HIS A 122 5.15 14.55 -12.35
N PRO A 123 5.07 14.75 -13.70
CA PRO A 123 3.93 14.30 -14.49
C PRO A 123 3.62 12.80 -14.32
N ASP A 124 4.66 11.98 -14.24
CA ASP A 124 4.57 10.52 -14.15
C ASP A 124 4.60 10.00 -12.70
N LYS A 125 4.29 10.83 -11.70
CA LYS A 125 4.32 10.44 -10.29
C LYS A 125 3.41 9.26 -9.93
N ASN A 126 2.34 9.04 -10.70
CA ASN A 126 1.38 7.96 -10.49
C ASN A 126 1.68 6.72 -11.36
N VAL A 127 2.82 6.69 -12.07
CA VAL A 127 3.20 5.52 -12.87
C VAL A 127 3.88 4.50 -11.95
N ILE A 128 3.15 3.41 -11.66
CA ILE A 128 3.67 2.28 -10.88
C ILE A 128 4.46 1.31 -11.78
N THR A 129 5.48 0.69 -11.23
CA THR A 129 6.37 -0.26 -11.95
C THR A 129 6.15 -1.70 -11.53
N ARG A 130 5.39 -1.94 -10.43
CA ARG A 130 5.00 -3.29 -9.99
C ARG A 130 3.57 -3.29 -9.46
N ALA A 131 2.80 -4.32 -9.85
CA ALA A 131 1.45 -4.57 -9.35
C ALA A 131 1.15 -6.07 -9.29
N VAL A 132 0.36 -6.49 -8.32
CA VAL A 132 -0.15 -7.87 -8.22
C VAL A 132 -1.11 -8.13 -9.36
N GLY A 133 -0.89 -9.22 -10.09
CA GLY A 133 -1.72 -9.63 -11.23
C GLY A 133 -1.28 -9.07 -12.59
N ALA A 134 -0.41 -8.06 -12.62
CA ALA A 134 0.03 -7.45 -13.87
C ALA A 134 0.94 -8.37 -14.70
N GLU A 135 1.85 -9.07 -14.02
CA GLU A 135 2.82 -9.96 -14.65
C GLU A 135 2.72 -11.38 -14.08
N GLU A 136 3.21 -12.37 -14.83
CA GLU A 136 3.23 -13.77 -14.41
C GLU A 136 4.07 -13.96 -13.13
N TYR A 137 5.20 -13.28 -13.06
CA TYR A 137 6.11 -13.31 -11.91
C TYR A 137 5.96 -12.04 -11.08
N LEU A 138 5.85 -12.22 -9.76
CA LEU A 138 5.74 -11.12 -8.81
C LEU A 138 7.04 -10.98 -8.01
N ASP A 139 7.62 -9.79 -8.02
CA ASP A 139 8.73 -9.42 -7.15
C ASP A 139 8.19 -8.64 -5.95
N VAL A 140 8.34 -9.21 -4.74
CA VAL A 140 7.80 -8.68 -3.49
C VAL A 140 8.95 -8.17 -2.63
N ASP A 141 8.88 -6.93 -2.19
CA ASP A 141 9.85 -6.39 -1.24
C ASP A 141 9.42 -6.71 0.20
N PHE A 142 10.38 -7.16 1.02
CA PHE A 142 10.17 -7.48 2.43
C PHE A 142 11.02 -6.59 3.33
N PHE A 143 10.39 -6.12 4.40
CA PHE A 143 11.04 -5.29 5.42
C PHE A 143 10.81 -5.88 6.80
N THR A 144 11.82 -5.74 7.68
CA THR A 144 11.71 -6.10 9.09
C THR A 144 12.09 -4.89 9.93
N THR A 145 11.19 -4.47 10.80
CA THR A 145 11.36 -3.27 11.62
C THR A 145 11.05 -3.59 13.07
N LYS A 146 11.91 -3.17 13.98
CA LYS A 146 11.63 -3.23 15.40
C LYS A 146 10.76 -2.03 15.79
N LEU A 147 9.66 -2.33 16.49
CA LEU A 147 8.74 -1.32 17.04
C LEU A 147 9.14 -0.96 18.47
N HIS A 148 8.85 0.28 18.86
CA HIS A 148 9.02 0.76 20.21
C HIS A 148 7.66 1.19 20.79
N GLU A 149 7.56 1.12 22.11
CA GLU A 149 6.34 1.55 22.81
C GLU A 149 5.97 2.99 22.45
N GLY A 150 4.69 3.21 22.18
CA GLY A 150 4.17 4.51 21.74
C GLY A 150 4.21 4.76 20.22
N GLU A 151 4.96 3.98 19.45
CA GLU A 151 4.91 4.07 17.98
C GLU A 151 3.58 3.56 17.43
N LYS A 152 3.12 4.21 16.36
CA LYS A 152 1.94 3.82 15.59
C LYS A 152 2.37 3.31 14.22
N ILE A 153 1.59 2.41 13.64
CA ILE A 153 1.78 1.93 12.27
C ILE A 153 0.65 2.52 11.43
N LEU A 154 1.02 3.17 10.34
CA LEU A 154 0.08 3.66 9.33
C LEU A 154 0.32 2.92 8.02
N MET A 155 -0.71 2.25 7.50
CA MET A 155 -0.73 1.72 6.14
C MET A 155 -1.73 2.54 5.34
N CYS A 156 -1.38 2.97 4.14
CA CYS A 156 -2.26 3.81 3.33
C CYS A 156 -2.02 3.65 1.83
N SER A 157 -3.05 3.95 1.05
CA SER A 157 -2.92 4.13 -0.40
C SER A 157 -2.29 5.49 -0.73
N ASP A 158 -1.87 5.65 -1.98
CA ASP A 158 -1.31 6.88 -2.54
C ASP A 158 -2.30 8.05 -2.51
N GLY A 159 -3.61 7.80 -2.49
CA GLY A 159 -4.64 8.83 -2.29
C GLY A 159 -4.48 9.63 -1.00
N LEU A 160 -3.81 9.09 0.04
CA LEU A 160 -3.41 9.87 1.20
C LEU A 160 -2.12 10.64 0.92
N THR A 161 -1.05 9.95 0.52
CA THR A 161 0.31 10.50 0.45
C THR A 161 0.52 11.46 -0.73
N ASN A 162 -0.27 11.35 -1.78
CA ASN A 162 -0.33 12.35 -2.85
C ASN A 162 -0.92 13.69 -2.40
N MET A 163 -1.78 13.68 -1.35
CA MET A 163 -2.52 14.85 -0.88
C MET A 163 -1.99 15.43 0.43
N VAL A 164 -1.32 14.62 1.27
CA VAL A 164 -0.89 15.02 2.61
C VAL A 164 0.61 14.75 2.74
N GLU A 165 1.37 15.75 3.15
CA GLU A 165 2.81 15.64 3.39
C GLU A 165 3.08 14.86 4.70
N ASP A 166 4.25 14.22 4.78
CA ASP A 166 4.65 13.40 5.93
C ASP A 166 4.63 14.19 7.24
N GLU A 167 5.06 15.45 7.22
CA GLU A 167 5.02 16.33 8.38
C GLU A 167 3.58 16.60 8.86
N GLN A 168 2.63 16.73 7.94
CA GLN A 168 1.22 16.90 8.28
C GLN A 168 0.61 15.60 8.81
N ILE A 169 1.00 14.44 8.25
CA ILE A 169 0.61 13.12 8.78
C ILE A 169 1.10 12.99 10.22
N LEU A 170 2.37 13.29 10.48
CA LEU A 170 2.97 13.25 11.82
C LEU A 170 2.20 14.12 12.82
N GLN A 171 1.88 15.36 12.44
CA GLN A 171 1.13 16.30 13.28
C GLN A 171 -0.25 15.72 13.64
N LEU A 172 -1.01 15.23 12.66
CA LEU A 172 -2.36 14.68 12.87
C LEU A 172 -2.34 13.42 13.76
N ILE A 173 -1.31 12.59 13.63
CA ILE A 173 -1.14 11.39 14.48
C ILE A 173 -0.82 11.77 15.93
N HIS A 174 -0.15 12.90 16.16
CA HIS A 174 0.18 13.40 17.51
C HIS A 174 -0.96 14.17 18.17
N GLU A 175 -2.01 14.56 17.44
CA GLU A 175 -3.17 15.19 18.06
C GLU A 175 -3.84 14.27 19.10
N LYS A 176 -4.49 14.89 20.10
CA LYS A 176 -5.26 14.14 21.10
C LYS A 176 -6.46 13.47 20.46
N GLY A 177 -6.73 12.23 20.81
CA GLY A 177 -7.90 11.51 20.32
C GLY A 177 -7.66 10.01 20.14
N THR A 178 -8.71 9.32 19.71
CA THR A 178 -8.68 7.88 19.40
C THR A 178 -8.02 7.63 18.04
N LEU A 179 -7.57 6.40 17.78
CA LEU A 179 -7.05 6.00 16.46
C LEU A 179 -8.08 6.29 15.34
N GLU A 180 -9.36 6.03 15.62
CA GLU A 180 -10.43 6.32 14.67
C GLU A 180 -10.54 7.81 14.33
N SER A 181 -10.47 8.70 15.34
CA SER A 181 -10.52 10.15 15.10
C SER A 181 -9.33 10.64 14.28
N LYS A 182 -8.14 10.08 14.52
CA LYS A 182 -6.90 10.38 13.76
C LYS A 182 -7.00 9.91 12.32
N ALA A 183 -7.47 8.68 12.09
CA ALA A 183 -7.70 8.15 10.75
C ALA A 183 -8.71 9.02 9.96
N LYS A 184 -9.82 9.42 10.60
CA LYS A 184 -10.80 10.36 10.00
C LYS A 184 -10.18 11.73 9.68
N ALA A 185 -9.31 12.22 10.55
CA ALA A 185 -8.61 13.50 10.32
C ALA A 185 -7.65 13.44 9.13
N LEU A 186 -6.93 12.32 8.94
CA LEU A 186 -6.08 12.08 7.77
C LEU A 186 -6.90 12.06 6.47
N VAL A 187 -8.00 11.30 6.43
CA VAL A 187 -8.91 11.26 5.27
C VAL A 187 -9.48 12.64 4.98
N ALA A 188 -9.92 13.37 6.02
CA ALA A 188 -10.45 14.72 5.85
C ALA A 188 -9.39 15.70 5.34
N ALA A 189 -8.12 15.56 5.76
CA ALA A 189 -7.00 16.37 5.26
C ALA A 189 -6.75 16.10 3.77
N ALA A 190 -6.68 14.84 3.36
CA ALA A 190 -6.52 14.47 1.96
C ALA A 190 -7.65 15.01 1.08
N ASN A 191 -8.91 14.88 1.53
CA ASN A 191 -10.08 15.41 0.81
C ASN A 191 -10.05 16.95 0.70
N ARG A 192 -9.64 17.66 1.75
CA ARG A 192 -9.48 19.14 1.70
C ARG A 192 -8.40 19.58 0.71
N ASN A 193 -7.36 18.78 0.55
CA ASN A 193 -6.23 19.06 -0.34
C ASN A 193 -6.50 18.65 -1.81
N GLY A 194 -7.72 18.19 -2.12
CA GLY A 194 -8.14 17.88 -3.49
C GLY A 194 -8.90 16.55 -3.62
N GLY A 195 -8.54 15.51 -2.87
CA GLY A 195 -9.23 14.23 -2.85
C GLY A 195 -9.37 13.61 -4.25
N THR A 196 -8.28 13.56 -5.00
CA THR A 196 -8.29 13.15 -6.42
C THR A 196 -8.35 11.65 -6.62
N ASP A 197 -8.19 10.86 -5.55
CA ASP A 197 -8.17 9.41 -5.62
C ASP A 197 -8.83 8.77 -4.38
N ASN A 198 -9.03 7.45 -4.42
CA ASN A 198 -9.54 6.67 -3.30
C ASN A 198 -8.53 6.65 -2.14
N ILE A 199 -9.01 6.92 -0.93
CA ILE A 199 -8.16 6.98 0.26
C ILE A 199 -8.46 5.78 1.14
N SER A 200 -7.49 4.90 1.30
CA SER A 200 -7.54 3.77 2.24
C SER A 200 -6.51 3.96 3.33
N ILE A 201 -6.92 3.76 4.60
CA ILE A 201 -6.06 3.94 5.77
C ILE A 201 -6.32 2.81 6.78
N ILE A 202 -5.23 2.24 7.29
CA ILE A 202 -5.21 1.39 8.48
C ILE A 202 -4.23 2.00 9.47
N LEU A 203 -4.71 2.31 10.69
CA LEU A 203 -3.90 2.88 11.75
C LEU A 203 -3.91 1.92 12.95
N ILE A 204 -2.73 1.50 13.39
CA ILE A 204 -2.54 0.48 14.43
C ILE A 204 -1.70 1.03 15.57
N ASP A 205 -2.10 0.70 16.80
CA ASP A 205 -1.28 0.77 18.00
C ASP A 205 -0.90 -0.64 18.41
N ALA A 206 0.34 -1.04 18.22
CA ALA A 206 0.77 -2.41 18.46
C ALA A 206 0.94 -2.73 19.95
N PHE A 207 0.91 -1.72 20.82
CA PHE A 207 1.15 -1.84 22.27
C PHE A 207 -0.05 -1.41 23.12
N ALA A 208 -1.23 -1.17 22.51
CA ALA A 208 -2.45 -0.77 23.20
C ALA A 208 -3.17 -1.96 23.86
#